data_902f8986d67c0734d8ec2a8605dd6434
#
_entry.id   902f8986d67c0734d8ec2a8605dd6434
#
_cell.length_a   1.000
_cell.length_b   1.000
_cell.length_c   1.000
_cell.angle_alpha   90.00
_cell.angle_beta   90.00
_cell.angle_gamma   90.00
#
_symmetry.space_group_name_H-M   'P 1'
#
loop_
_entity.id
_entity.type
_entity.pdbx_description
1 polymer ?
#
loop_
_entity_poly.entity_id
_entity_poly.type
_entity_poly.pdbx_seq_one_letter_code
_entity_poly.pdbx_strand_id
1 'polypeptide(L)'
;MINKIINAIADGINDSFKNIKIYTEEVKQGFERPCFSIICTDINSGIYLGKRHRMKANIEIHYYNDKKRENYNNVMLEVFNVIEKLNVDNFPIRAIKMTVKKSDSYCIFNASYDFFYYIEEKADIMGSFTRKFTIHKK
;
A
#
# COMPACT_ATOMS: atom_id res chain seq x y z
N MET A 1 -2.44 5.84 -9.02
CA MET A 1 -3.31 5.54 -7.87
C MET A 1 -2.67 4.57 -6.89
N ILE A 2 -2.29 3.40 -7.38
CA ILE A 2 -1.65 2.37 -6.51
C ILE A 2 -0.34 2.90 -5.91
N ASN A 3 0.44 3.64 -6.67
CA ASN A 3 1.67 4.25 -6.15
C ASN A 3 1.40 5.21 -5.00
N LYS A 4 0.27 5.92 -5.02
CA LYS A 4 -0.11 6.82 -3.92
C LYS A 4 -0.43 6.04 -2.65
N ILE A 5 -1.06 4.88 -2.78
CA ILE A 5 -1.33 4.00 -1.65
C ILE A 5 -0.02 3.45 -1.08
N ILE A 6 0.88 2.97 -1.93
CA ILE A 6 2.19 2.48 -1.54
C ILE A 6 2.98 3.58 -0.84
N ASN A 7 2.99 4.79 -1.38
CA ASN A 7 3.69 5.93 -0.78
C ASN A 7 3.09 6.32 0.56
N ALA A 8 1.77 6.27 0.71
CA ALA A 8 1.13 6.55 1.99
C ALA A 8 1.53 5.53 3.06
N ILE A 9 1.63 4.25 2.69
CA ILE A 9 2.12 3.20 3.59
C ILE A 9 3.58 3.45 3.95
N ALA A 10 4.41 3.76 2.96
CA ALA A 10 5.83 4.03 3.18
C ALA A 10 6.04 5.21 4.11
N ASP A 11 5.29 6.30 3.94
CA ASP A 11 5.39 7.47 4.79
C ASP A 11 4.97 7.14 6.23
N GLY A 12 3.89 6.39 6.41
CA GLY A 12 3.44 5.96 7.73
C GLY A 12 4.45 5.06 8.44
N ILE A 13 5.07 4.14 7.71
CA ILE A 13 6.11 3.27 8.27
C ILE A 13 7.35 4.09 8.61
N ASN A 14 7.73 5.03 7.76
CA ASN A 14 8.88 5.89 8.01
C ASN A 14 8.70 6.75 9.26
N ASP A 15 7.47 7.18 9.54
CA ASP A 15 7.17 7.95 10.75
C ASP A 15 7.23 7.07 12.01
N SER A 16 6.83 5.80 11.91
CA SER A 16 6.80 4.89 13.05
C SER A 16 8.12 4.16 13.29
N PHE A 17 8.87 3.89 12.23
CA PHE A 17 10.14 3.15 12.29
C PHE A 17 11.25 4.01 11.69
N LYS A 18 11.98 4.72 12.55
CA LYS A 18 13.08 5.56 12.11
C LYS A 18 14.32 4.70 11.84
N ASN A 19 15.13 5.14 10.88
CA ASN A 19 16.39 4.48 10.49
C ASN A 19 16.23 3.09 9.90
N ILE A 20 15.06 2.78 9.35
CA ILE A 20 14.81 1.54 8.63
C ILE A 20 14.60 1.85 7.15
N LYS A 21 15.30 1.11 6.30
CA LYS A 21 15.19 1.27 4.85
C LYS A 21 13.84 0.74 4.36
N ILE A 22 13.20 1.49 3.46
CA ILE A 22 11.92 1.11 2.88
C ILE A 22 12.08 1.01 1.37
N TYR A 23 11.76 -0.17 0.82
CA TYR A 23 11.77 -0.41 -0.61
C TYR A 23 10.31 -0.47 -1.09
N THR A 24 10.04 0.19 -2.21
CA THR A 24 8.69 0.20 -2.80
C THR A 24 8.56 -0.77 -3.96
N GLU A 25 9.41 -1.77 -3.99
CA GLU A 25 9.44 -2.84 -4.99
C GLU A 25 9.91 -4.13 -4.34
N GLU A 26 9.80 -5.23 -5.07
CA GLU A 26 10.26 -6.51 -4.57
C GLU A 26 11.76 -6.48 -4.32
N VAL A 27 12.17 -6.93 -3.13
CA VAL A 27 13.56 -6.93 -2.73
C VAL A 27 14.22 -8.22 -3.21
N LYS A 28 15.26 -8.08 -3.98
CA LYS A 28 16.11 -9.19 -4.44
C LYS A 28 17.31 -9.30 -3.50
N GLN A 29 18.43 -9.85 -3.99
CA GLN A 29 19.65 -9.98 -3.18
C GLN A 29 20.29 -8.63 -2.89
N GLY A 30 21.05 -8.55 -1.79
CA GLY A 30 21.85 -7.38 -1.47
C GLY A 30 21.14 -6.24 -0.74
N PHE A 31 19.97 -6.49 -0.20
CA PHE A 31 19.24 -5.47 0.57
C PHE A 31 19.79 -5.32 1.98
N GLU A 32 19.63 -4.12 2.55
CA GLU A 32 20.03 -3.81 3.92
C GLU A 32 18.96 -4.29 4.90
N ARG A 33 19.39 -4.92 5.98
CA ARG A 33 18.51 -5.32 7.10
C ARG A 33 18.79 -4.43 8.32
N PRO A 34 17.76 -4.04 9.10
CA PRO A 34 16.34 -4.30 8.90
C PRO A 34 15.78 -3.44 7.75
N CYS A 35 14.75 -3.95 7.09
CA CYS A 35 14.10 -3.18 6.02
C CYS A 35 12.64 -3.61 5.81
N PHE A 36 11.90 -2.74 5.15
CA PHE A 36 10.55 -3.03 4.67
C PHE A 36 10.54 -3.03 3.16
N SER A 37 9.71 -3.89 2.57
CA SER A 37 9.42 -3.89 1.14
C SER A 37 7.90 -3.85 0.97
N ILE A 38 7.41 -2.93 0.16
CA ILE A 38 5.98 -2.73 -0.07
C ILE A 38 5.68 -3.00 -1.53
N ILE A 39 4.81 -3.98 -1.78
CA ILE A 39 4.45 -4.36 -3.15
C ILE A 39 2.95 -4.54 -3.28
N CYS A 40 2.41 -4.22 -4.46
CA CYS A 40 1.02 -4.53 -4.80
C CYS A 40 1.01 -5.88 -5.49
N THR A 41 0.26 -6.84 -4.93
CA THR A 41 0.24 -8.20 -5.45
C THR A 41 -0.87 -8.42 -6.45
N ASP A 42 -2.03 -7.80 -6.25
CA ASP A 42 -3.09 -7.88 -7.24
C ASP A 42 -4.07 -6.72 -7.10
N ILE A 43 -4.76 -6.43 -8.20
CA ILE A 43 -5.73 -5.35 -8.31
C ILE A 43 -6.94 -5.88 -9.05
N ASN A 44 -8.12 -5.64 -8.47
CA ASN A 44 -9.39 -5.85 -9.15
C ASN A 44 -10.06 -4.49 -9.36
N SER A 45 -10.48 -4.22 -10.58
CA SER A 45 -11.15 -2.97 -10.93
C SER A 45 -12.39 -3.27 -11.77
N GLY A 46 -13.48 -2.58 -11.47
CA GLY A 46 -14.71 -2.75 -12.20
C GLY A 46 -15.50 -1.45 -12.27
N ILE A 47 -16.30 -1.33 -13.33
CA ILE A 47 -17.22 -0.20 -13.51
C ILE A 47 -18.38 -0.40 -12.53
N TYR A 48 -18.68 0.64 -11.75
CA TYR A 48 -19.78 0.59 -10.79
C TYR A 48 -20.99 1.36 -11.29
N LEU A 49 -20.83 2.65 -11.55
CA LEU A 49 -21.88 3.51 -12.10
C LEU A 49 -21.22 4.59 -12.97
N GLY A 50 -21.48 4.55 -14.29
CA GLY A 50 -20.95 5.54 -15.20
C GLY A 50 -19.42 5.62 -15.15
N LYS A 51 -18.90 6.80 -14.78
CA LYS A 51 -17.45 7.01 -14.65
C LYS A 51 -16.87 6.55 -13.32
N ARG A 52 -17.71 6.05 -12.42
CA ARG A 52 -17.30 5.60 -11.11
C ARG A 52 -16.86 4.15 -11.17
N HIS A 53 -15.66 3.90 -10.66
CA HIS A 53 -15.06 2.58 -10.63
C HIS A 53 -14.82 2.14 -9.20
N ARG A 54 -14.96 0.87 -8.95
CA ARG A 54 -14.56 0.27 -7.68
C ARG A 54 -13.24 -0.46 -7.88
N MET A 55 -12.29 -0.18 -7.01
CA MET A 55 -11.00 -0.84 -7.05
C MET A 55 -10.72 -1.53 -5.72
N LYS A 56 -10.26 -2.77 -5.82
CA LYS A 56 -9.75 -3.51 -4.68
C LYS A 56 -8.29 -3.83 -4.92
N ALA A 57 -7.43 -3.41 -4.00
CA ALA A 57 -5.99 -3.62 -4.11
C ALA A 57 -5.51 -4.43 -2.92
N ASN A 58 -4.67 -5.42 -3.19
CA ASN A 58 -3.98 -6.20 -2.16
C ASN A 58 -2.53 -5.79 -2.13
N ILE A 59 -2.08 -5.35 -0.96
CA ILE A 59 -0.72 -4.87 -0.74
C ILE A 59 -0.03 -5.81 0.24
N GLU A 60 1.18 -6.23 -0.11
CA GLU A 60 2.04 -6.97 0.81
C GLU A 60 3.13 -6.06 1.34
N ILE A 61 3.36 -6.12 2.63
CA ILE A 61 4.47 -5.42 3.28
C ILE A 61 5.36 -6.49 3.91
N HIS A 62 6.58 -6.59 3.42
CA HIS A 62 7.56 -7.54 3.92
C HIS A 62 8.49 -6.81 4.88
N TYR A 63 8.64 -7.35 6.08
CA TYR A 63 9.61 -6.86 7.05
C TYR A 63 10.71 -7.89 7.23
N TYR A 64 11.94 -7.50 6.95
CA TYR A 64 13.13 -8.34 7.15
C TYR A 64 13.90 -7.80 8.34
N ASN A 65 14.04 -8.61 9.38
CA ASN A 65 14.80 -8.21 10.57
C ASN A 65 16.29 -8.55 10.41
N ASP A 66 17.10 -7.96 11.30
CA ASP A 66 18.54 -8.23 11.34
C ASP A 66 18.93 -9.24 12.43
N LYS A 67 17.98 -9.65 13.26
CA LYS A 67 18.18 -10.58 14.37
C LYS A 67 17.30 -11.81 14.22
N LYS A 68 17.88 -12.97 14.43
CA LYS A 68 17.09 -14.21 14.49
C LYS A 68 16.20 -14.20 15.74
N ARG A 69 14.99 -14.71 15.61
CA ARG A 69 14.02 -14.84 16.70
C ARG A 69 13.66 -13.52 17.38
N GLU A 70 13.63 -12.44 16.61
CA GLU A 70 13.13 -11.17 17.12
C GLU A 70 11.67 -11.33 17.54
N ASN A 71 11.28 -10.62 18.60
CA ASN A 71 9.87 -10.57 19.00
C ASN A 71 9.13 -9.61 18.07
N TYR A 72 8.31 -10.17 17.19
CA TYR A 72 7.59 -9.39 16.20
C TYR A 72 6.31 -8.72 16.73
N ASN A 73 5.89 -9.00 17.96
CA ASN A 73 4.59 -8.54 18.45
C ASN A 73 4.44 -7.02 18.37
N ASN A 74 5.44 -6.27 18.80
CA ASN A 74 5.41 -4.82 18.74
C ASN A 74 5.42 -4.32 17.30
N VAL A 75 6.25 -4.93 16.45
CA VAL A 75 6.32 -4.58 15.03
C VAL A 75 4.97 -4.83 14.35
N MET A 76 4.34 -5.96 14.63
CA MET A 76 3.06 -6.31 14.05
C MET A 76 1.98 -5.30 14.41
N LEU A 77 1.91 -4.90 15.68
CA LEU A 77 0.91 -3.92 16.13
C LEU A 77 1.15 -2.55 15.51
N GLU A 78 2.40 -2.11 15.45
CA GLU A 78 2.72 -0.81 14.85
C GLU A 78 2.44 -0.77 13.35
N VAL A 79 2.78 -1.84 12.63
CA VAL A 79 2.48 -1.92 11.20
C VAL A 79 0.98 -1.95 10.97
N PHE A 80 0.22 -2.70 11.76
CA PHE A 80 -1.24 -2.72 11.65
C PHE A 80 -1.83 -1.32 11.87
N ASN A 81 -1.32 -0.56 12.84
CA ASN A 81 -1.77 0.81 13.07
C ASN A 81 -1.51 1.71 11.87
N VAL A 82 -0.38 1.53 11.19
CA VAL A 82 -0.05 2.30 10.00
C VAL A 82 -0.96 1.95 8.83
N ILE A 83 -1.15 0.66 8.56
CA ILE A 83 -1.85 0.21 7.36
C ILE A 83 -3.36 0.19 7.49
N GLU A 84 -3.89 0.25 8.71
CA GLU A 84 -5.34 0.22 8.93
C GLU A 84 -6.05 1.40 8.29
N LYS A 85 -5.47 2.58 8.40
CA LYS A 85 -6.05 3.81 7.88
C LYS A 85 -4.98 4.64 7.19
N LEU A 86 -5.20 4.91 5.92
CA LEU A 86 -4.29 5.72 5.10
C LEU A 86 -4.99 7.01 4.69
N ASN A 87 -4.20 8.07 4.52
CA ASN A 87 -4.65 9.30 3.88
C ASN A 87 -4.02 9.38 2.49
N VAL A 88 -4.87 9.35 1.47
CA VAL A 88 -4.44 9.46 0.08
C VAL A 88 -5.18 10.65 -0.54
N ASP A 89 -4.43 11.67 -0.94
CA ASP A 89 -5.00 12.92 -1.49
C ASP A 89 -6.06 13.54 -0.56
N ASN A 90 -5.81 13.51 0.76
CA ASN A 90 -6.71 13.98 1.83
C ASN A 90 -7.98 13.14 2.00
N PHE A 91 -8.06 11.97 1.38
CA PHE A 91 -9.16 11.03 1.59
C PHE A 91 -8.69 9.86 2.46
N PRO A 92 -9.43 9.51 3.51
CA PRO A 92 -9.11 8.34 4.32
C PRO A 92 -9.49 7.07 3.59
N ILE A 93 -8.58 6.12 3.55
CA ILE A 93 -8.81 4.78 3.02
C ILE A 93 -8.52 3.79 4.13
N ARG A 94 -9.45 2.89 4.41
CA ARG A 94 -9.27 1.88 5.45
C ARG A 94 -9.04 0.51 4.83
N ALA A 95 -8.19 -0.27 5.47
CA ALA A 95 -8.01 -1.67 5.12
C ALA A 95 -9.28 -2.43 5.51
N ILE A 96 -9.78 -3.26 4.60
CA ILE A 96 -10.93 -4.14 4.88
C ILE A 96 -10.50 -5.46 5.48
N LYS A 97 -9.23 -5.83 5.29
CA LYS A 97 -8.66 -7.04 5.87
C LYS A 97 -7.17 -6.86 6.03
N MET A 98 -6.65 -7.28 7.17
CA MET A 98 -5.22 -7.25 7.46
C MET A 98 -4.83 -8.60 8.06
N THR A 99 -3.76 -9.19 7.55
CA THR A 99 -3.21 -10.43 8.07
C THR A 99 -1.70 -10.33 8.16
N VAL A 100 -1.10 -11.17 8.99
CA VAL A 100 0.35 -11.26 9.07
C VAL A 100 0.76 -12.72 9.22
N LYS A 101 1.82 -13.08 8.51
CA LYS A 101 2.50 -14.36 8.69
C LYS A 101 3.94 -14.06 9.08
N LYS A 102 4.44 -14.77 10.07
CA LYS A 102 5.81 -14.59 10.53
C LYS A 102 6.65 -15.84 10.31
N SER A 103 7.93 -15.63 10.04
CA SER A 103 8.94 -16.65 9.90
C SER A 103 10.14 -16.28 10.78
N ASP A 104 11.21 -17.06 10.79
CA ASP A 104 12.35 -16.81 11.67
C ASP A 104 13.05 -15.49 11.40
N SER A 105 13.08 -15.04 10.14
CA SER A 105 13.83 -13.85 9.73
C SER A 105 13.01 -12.78 9.05
N TYR A 106 11.69 -12.99 8.90
CA TYR A 106 10.83 -12.01 8.26
C TYR A 106 9.38 -12.16 8.66
N CYS A 107 8.63 -11.08 8.41
CA CYS A 107 7.16 -11.06 8.51
C CYS A 107 6.58 -10.59 7.19
N ILE A 108 5.44 -11.16 6.80
CA ILE A 108 4.69 -10.72 5.63
C ILE A 108 3.31 -10.26 6.08
N PHE A 109 3.04 -8.98 5.88
CA PHE A 109 1.73 -8.38 6.14
C PHE A 109 0.95 -8.28 4.85
N ASN A 110 -0.33 -8.62 4.90
CA ASN A 110 -1.25 -8.41 3.78
C ASN A 110 -2.32 -7.43 4.20
N ALA A 111 -2.57 -6.43 3.37
CA ALA A 111 -3.64 -5.47 3.57
C ALA A 111 -4.46 -5.35 2.28
N SER A 112 -5.77 -5.40 2.43
CA SER A 112 -6.69 -5.24 1.30
C SER A 112 -7.41 -3.91 1.45
N TYR A 113 -7.41 -3.10 0.40
CA TYR A 113 -8.07 -1.81 0.35
C TYR A 113 -9.13 -1.83 -0.73
N ASP A 114 -10.30 -1.29 -0.43
CA ASP A 114 -11.43 -1.24 -1.34
C ASP A 114 -11.93 0.20 -1.37
N PHE A 115 -11.98 0.80 -2.54
CA PHE A 115 -12.33 2.20 -2.68
C PHE A 115 -12.93 2.49 -4.06
N PHE A 116 -13.59 3.64 -4.14
CA PHE A 116 -14.11 4.13 -5.41
C PHE A 116 -13.20 5.21 -5.95
N TYR A 117 -13.10 5.28 -7.28
CA TYR A 117 -12.38 6.33 -7.97
C TYR A 117 -13.12 6.72 -9.25
N TYR A 118 -12.83 7.91 -9.73
CA TYR A 118 -13.38 8.40 -10.97
C TYR A 118 -12.28 8.48 -12.02
N ILE A 119 -12.63 8.12 -13.25
CA ILE A 119 -11.76 8.35 -14.40
C ILE A 119 -12.33 9.52 -15.17
N GLU A 120 -11.55 10.61 -15.29
CA GLU A 120 -11.87 11.74 -16.14
C GLU A 120 -11.13 11.61 -17.46
N GLU A 121 -11.88 11.72 -18.55
CA GLU A 121 -11.30 11.71 -19.88
C GLU A 121 -11.36 13.16 -20.42
N LYS A 122 -10.21 13.69 -20.82
CA LYS A 122 -10.11 15.00 -21.45
C LYS A 122 -9.60 14.83 -22.87
N ALA A 123 -10.36 15.35 -23.83
CA ALA A 123 -9.86 15.49 -25.19
C ALA A 123 -8.91 16.68 -25.22
N ASP A 124 -7.70 16.51 -25.74
CA ASP A 124 -6.81 17.63 -25.96
C ASP A 124 -7.08 18.26 -27.33
N ILE A 125 -6.35 19.34 -27.63
CA ILE A 125 -6.52 20.11 -28.90
C ILE A 125 -6.20 19.23 -30.10
N MET A 126 -5.39 18.19 -29.92
CA MET A 126 -4.96 17.27 -30.98
C MET A 126 -5.89 16.07 -31.14
N GLY A 127 -6.97 16.00 -30.35
CA GLY A 127 -7.89 14.88 -30.39
C GLY A 127 -7.47 13.68 -29.59
N SER A 128 -6.34 13.73 -28.88
CA SER A 128 -5.95 12.67 -27.97
C SER A 128 -6.65 12.83 -26.62
N PHE A 129 -6.71 11.73 -25.85
CA PHE A 129 -7.39 11.73 -24.57
C PHE A 129 -6.37 11.48 -23.46
N THR A 130 -6.50 12.25 -22.38
CA THR A 130 -5.78 12.02 -21.16
C THR A 130 -6.75 11.50 -20.10
N ARG A 131 -6.28 10.58 -19.26
CA ARG A 131 -7.07 10.07 -18.14
C ARG A 131 -6.50 10.58 -16.84
N LYS A 132 -7.39 11.13 -16.01
CA LYS A 132 -7.02 11.60 -14.69
C LYS A 132 -7.79 10.78 -13.65
N PHE A 133 -7.07 10.29 -12.65
CA PHE A 133 -7.65 9.49 -11.58
C PHE A 133 -7.80 10.34 -10.33
N THR A 134 -9.01 10.33 -9.76
CA THR A 134 -9.27 10.97 -8.47
C THR A 134 -9.97 10.01 -7.54
N ILE A 135 -9.61 10.07 -6.26
CA ILE A 135 -10.23 9.24 -5.23
C ILE A 135 -11.39 10.00 -4.62
N HIS A 136 -12.52 9.32 -4.47
CA HIS A 136 -13.69 9.88 -3.81
C HIS A 136 -14.04 9.07 -2.59
N LYS A 137 -14.38 9.78 -1.52
CA LYS A 137 -14.86 9.16 -0.30
C LYS A 137 -16.22 8.50 -0.57
N LYS A 138 -16.41 7.32 -0.02
CA LYS A 138 -17.71 6.64 -0.10
C LYS A 138 -18.81 7.49 0.54
#